data_8fa2a2f0ffe0dfc560c5ccbee9bc1a46
#
_entry.id   8fa2a2f0ffe0dfc560c5ccbee9bc1a46
#
_cell.length_a   1.000
_cell.length_b   1.000
_cell.length_c   1.000
_cell.angle_alpha   90.00
_cell.angle_beta   90.00
_cell.angle_gamma   90.00
#
_symmetry.space_group_name_H-M   'P 1'
#
loop_
_entity.id
_entity.type
_entity.pdbx_description
1 polymer ?
#
loop_
_entity_poly.entity_id
_entity_poly.type
_entity_poly.pdbx_seq_one_letter_code
_entity_poly.pdbx_strand_id
1 'polypeptide(L)'
;QPTRGIDVGATEFVRQKVLELRSRGSAVLLVSADLNELFELSDRLMVMFDGRITADIKDVGRITENELGEYMLGLKKKEGM
;
A
#
# COMPACT_ATOMS: atom_id res chain seq x y z
N GLN A 1 19.28 1.87 -3.92
CA GLN A 1 17.91 2.00 -3.49
C GLN A 1 17.85 2.66 -2.11
N PRO A 2 17.26 3.82 -2.00
CA PRO A 2 17.31 4.55 -0.74
C PRO A 2 16.72 3.79 0.44
N THR A 3 15.72 2.99 0.18
CA THR A 3 15.06 2.28 1.25
C THR A 3 15.84 1.09 1.78
N ARG A 4 16.86 0.67 1.08
CA ARG A 4 17.62 -0.52 1.50
C ARG A 4 18.42 -0.32 2.76
N GLY A 5 18.80 0.88 3.05
CA GLY A 5 19.57 1.15 4.24
C GLY A 5 18.70 1.58 5.42
N ILE A 6 17.40 1.49 5.29
CA ILE A 6 16.53 1.91 6.38
C ILE A 6 16.69 0.99 7.57
N ASP A 7 16.91 1.59 8.71
CA ASP A 7 17.01 0.90 9.97
C ASP A 7 15.68 0.20 10.27
N VAL A 8 15.75 -1.07 10.62
CA VAL A 8 14.59 -1.85 10.97
C VAL A 8 13.80 -1.21 12.11
N GLY A 9 14.51 -0.64 13.08
CA GLY A 9 13.86 0.05 14.19
C GLY A 9 13.06 1.26 13.75
N ALA A 10 13.61 2.02 12.79
CA ALA A 10 12.90 3.19 12.27
C ALA A 10 11.65 2.78 11.50
N THR A 11 11.74 1.70 10.74
CA THR A 11 10.60 1.17 10.00
C THR A 11 9.49 0.74 10.95
N GLU A 12 9.88 0.05 12.01
CA GLU A 12 8.93 -0.42 13.01
C GLU A 12 8.26 0.75 13.74
N PHE A 13 9.03 1.80 14.01
CA PHE A 13 8.48 2.99 14.66
C PHE A 13 7.40 3.63 13.79
N VAL A 14 7.67 3.80 12.50
CA VAL A 14 6.70 4.38 11.58
C VAL A 14 5.45 3.51 11.51
N ARG A 15 5.63 2.21 11.43
CA ARG A 15 4.51 1.28 11.38
C ARG A 15 3.62 1.41 12.60
N GLN A 16 4.21 1.43 13.78
CA GLN A 16 3.45 1.56 15.01
C GLN A 16 2.72 2.89 15.09
N LYS A 17 3.35 3.95 14.60
CA LYS A 17 2.73 5.26 14.60
C LYS A 17 1.49 5.30 13.70
N VAL A 18 1.58 4.68 12.53
CA VAL A 18 0.45 4.59 11.61
C VAL A 18 -0.72 3.84 12.27
N LEU A 19 -0.42 2.70 12.89
CA LEU A 19 -1.45 1.91 13.55
C LEU A 19 -2.07 2.65 14.72
N GLU A 20 -1.28 3.41 15.44
CA GLU A 20 -1.78 4.21 16.55
C GLU A 20 -2.75 5.28 16.07
N LEU A 21 -2.37 6.00 15.02
CA LEU A 21 -3.24 7.04 14.46
C LEU A 21 -4.55 6.45 13.95
N ARG A 22 -4.46 5.31 13.31
CA ARG A 22 -5.65 4.62 12.81
C ARG A 22 -6.57 4.24 13.96
N SER A 23 -6.02 3.72 15.03
CA SER A 23 -6.83 3.29 16.19
C SER A 23 -7.52 4.46 16.86
N ARG A 24 -7.02 5.67 16.69
CA ARG A 24 -7.65 6.88 17.21
C ARG A 24 -8.71 7.46 16.27
N GLY A 25 -8.98 6.80 15.16
CA GLY A 25 -9.95 7.27 14.20
C GLY A 25 -9.41 8.22 13.16
N SER A 26 -8.09 8.40 13.09
CA SER A 26 -7.48 9.25 12.08
C SER A 26 -7.50 8.57 10.71
N ALA A 27 -7.65 9.37 9.68
CA ALA A 27 -7.45 8.88 8.32
C ALA A 27 -5.96 9.04 8.00
N VAL A 28 -5.34 7.97 7.49
CA VAL A 28 -3.92 7.98 7.19
C VAL A 28 -3.72 7.64 5.71
N LEU A 29 -2.98 8.48 5.02
CA LEU A 29 -2.60 8.21 3.63
C LEU A 29 -1.15 7.74 3.62
N LEU A 30 -0.93 6.53 3.15
CA LEU A 30 0.40 5.94 3.04
C LEU A 30 0.75 5.77 1.56
N VAL A 31 1.91 6.30 1.18
CA VAL A 31 2.40 6.13 -0.18
C VAL A 31 3.68 5.31 -0.10
N SER A 32 3.70 4.17 -0.76
CA SER A 32 4.81 3.23 -0.65
C SER A 32 4.87 2.32 -1.86
N ALA A 33 6.04 1.80 -2.16
CA ALA A 33 6.22 0.75 -3.16
C ALA A 33 6.52 -0.59 -2.50
N ASP A 34 6.52 -0.64 -1.18
CA ASP A 34 6.78 -1.87 -0.44
C ASP A 34 5.47 -2.63 -0.25
N LEU A 35 5.34 -3.75 -0.96
CA LEU A 35 4.10 -4.54 -0.94
C LEU A 35 3.76 -5.06 0.45
N ASN A 36 4.75 -5.50 1.20
CA ASN A 36 4.49 -6.02 2.55
C ASN A 36 3.91 -4.94 3.44
N GLU A 37 4.48 -3.75 3.37
CA GLU A 37 3.99 -2.62 4.15
C GLU A 37 2.56 -2.27 3.77
N LEU A 38 2.29 -2.23 2.47
CA LEU A 38 0.96 -1.90 1.98
C LEU A 38 -0.08 -2.91 2.46
N PHE A 39 0.25 -4.20 2.36
CA PHE A 39 -0.68 -5.24 2.80
C PHE A 39 -0.91 -5.23 4.30
N GLU A 40 0.11 -4.94 5.08
CA GLU A 40 -0.02 -4.96 6.53
C GLU A 40 -0.78 -3.77 7.08
N LEU A 41 -0.61 -2.61 6.47
CA LEU A 41 -1.10 -1.36 7.06
C LEU A 41 -2.35 -0.80 6.42
N SER A 42 -2.70 -1.26 5.23
CA SER A 42 -3.77 -0.61 4.46
C SER A 42 -5.11 -1.30 4.63
N ASP A 43 -6.14 -0.49 4.76
CA ASP A 43 -7.53 -0.97 4.71
C ASP A 43 -8.03 -0.92 3.27
N ARG A 44 -7.49 0.02 2.49
CA ARG A 44 -7.86 0.22 1.10
C ARG A 44 -6.59 0.57 0.34
N LEU A 45 -6.44 -0.01 -0.84
CA LEU A 45 -5.27 0.22 -1.68
C LEU A 45 -5.68 0.83 -3.01
N MET A 46 -4.93 1.83 -3.42
CA MET A 46 -5.06 2.37 -4.77
C MET A 46 -3.72 2.22 -5.45
N VAL A 47 -3.74 1.81 -6.71
CA VAL A 47 -2.52 1.63 -7.48
C VAL A 47 -2.48 2.66 -8.58
N MET A 48 -1.34 3.32 -8.72
CA MET A 48 -1.13 4.28 -9.78
C MET A 48 -0.07 3.79 -10.75
N PHE A 49 -0.36 3.98 -12.02
CA PHE A 49 0.60 3.67 -13.07
C PHE A 49 0.42 4.69 -14.18
N ASP A 50 1.52 5.29 -14.61
CA ASP A 50 1.53 6.23 -15.73
C ASP A 50 0.51 7.37 -15.53
N GLY A 51 0.47 7.90 -14.32
CA GLY A 51 -0.41 9.02 -13.99
C GLY A 51 -1.88 8.68 -13.82
N ARG A 52 -2.20 7.39 -13.79
CA ARG A 52 -3.59 6.94 -13.67
C ARG A 52 -3.74 5.94 -12.56
N ILE A 53 -4.94 5.87 -12.01
CA ILE A 53 -5.26 4.84 -11.03
C ILE A 53 -5.68 3.59 -11.80
N THR A 54 -4.89 2.52 -11.67
CA THR A 54 -5.16 1.26 -12.34
C THR A 54 -5.98 0.30 -11.49
N ALA A 55 -6.02 0.53 -10.20
CA ALA A 55 -6.81 -0.32 -9.30
C ALA A 55 -7.21 0.46 -8.07
N ASP A 56 -8.41 0.19 -7.58
CA ASP A 56 -8.91 0.70 -6.31
C ASP A 56 -9.46 -0.51 -5.56
N ILE A 57 -8.69 -1.01 -4.62
CA ILE A 57 -8.98 -2.26 -3.93
C ILE A 57 -9.54 -1.95 -2.56
N LYS A 58 -10.82 -2.19 -2.38
CA LYS A 58 -11.51 -1.88 -1.14
C LYS A 58 -11.43 -2.99 -0.11
N ASP A 59 -11.06 -4.18 -0.54
CA ASP A 59 -10.89 -5.31 0.34
C ASP A 59 -9.50 -5.91 0.11
N VAL A 60 -8.55 -5.42 0.88
CA VAL A 60 -7.15 -5.80 0.73
C VAL A 60 -6.93 -7.28 0.99
N GLY A 61 -7.76 -7.89 1.81
CA GLY A 61 -7.64 -9.31 2.10
C GLY A 61 -7.98 -10.23 0.94
N ARG A 62 -8.57 -9.69 -0.12
CA ARG A 62 -8.98 -10.50 -1.27
C ARG A 62 -8.04 -10.43 -2.45
N ILE A 63 -6.99 -9.64 -2.36
CA ILE A 63 -6.04 -9.52 -3.47
C ILE A 63 -4.73 -10.17 -3.08
N THR A 64 -4.08 -10.80 -4.05
CA THR A 64 -2.77 -11.41 -3.84
C THR A 64 -1.67 -10.44 -4.20
N GLU A 65 -0.45 -10.73 -3.74
CA GLU A 65 0.71 -9.92 -4.10
C GLU A 65 0.95 -9.92 -5.59
N ASN A 66 0.73 -11.06 -6.25
CA ASN A 66 0.91 -11.15 -7.70
C ASN A 66 -0.08 -10.24 -8.43
N GLU A 67 -1.32 -10.25 -8.00
CA GLU A 67 -2.32 -9.37 -8.61
C GLU A 67 -1.97 -7.91 -8.42
N LEU A 68 -1.56 -7.56 -7.21
CA LEU A 68 -1.17 -6.17 -6.94
C LEU A 68 0.01 -5.77 -7.80
N GLY A 69 0.99 -6.65 -7.93
CA GLY A 69 2.15 -6.40 -8.78
C GLY A 69 1.76 -6.15 -10.23
N GLU A 70 0.80 -6.90 -10.74
CA GLU A 70 0.32 -6.71 -12.11
C GLU A 70 -0.29 -5.33 -12.31
N TYR A 71 -1.07 -4.87 -11.35
CA TYR A 71 -1.63 -3.52 -11.41
C TYR A 71 -0.53 -2.47 -11.35
N MET A 72 0.47 -2.68 -10.51
CA MET A 72 1.57 -1.73 -10.34
C MET A 72 2.43 -1.60 -11.58
N LEU A 73 2.52 -2.66 -12.38
CA LEU A 73 3.27 -2.65 -13.63
C LEU A 73 2.42 -2.24 -14.83
N GLY A 74 1.16 -1.96 -14.61
CA GLY A 74 0.29 -1.59 -15.69
C GLY A 74 -0.16 -2.74 -16.57
N LEU A 75 0.13 -3.97 -16.15
CA LEU A 75 -0.25 -5.17 -16.91
C LEU A 75 -1.72 -5.50 -16.77
N LYS A 76 -2.36 -4.97 -15.76
CA LYS A 76 -3.75 -5.24 -15.46
C LYS A 76 -4.43 -3.95 -15.05
N LYS A 77 -5.67 -3.80 -15.43
CA LYS A 77 -6.45 -2.63 -15.08
C LYS A 77 -7.87 -3.10 -14.76
N LYS A 78 -8.38 -2.67 -13.63
CA LYS A 78 -9.71 -3.08 -13.20
C LYS A 78 -10.71 -2.01 -13.54
N GLU A 79 -11.60 -2.34 -14.47
CA GLU A 79 -12.61 -1.40 -14.93
C GLU A 79 -13.68 -1.14 -13.89
N GLY A 80 -14.25 0.06 -13.93
CA GLY A 80 -15.39 0.39 -13.10
C GLY A 80 -15.07 0.68 -11.64
N MET A 81 -13.83 0.99 -11.38
CA MET A 81 -13.43 1.30 -10.00
C MET A 81 -13.38 2.75 -9.70
#